data_8a18ceabd42733537e2717419fe3c1be
#
_entry.id   8a18ceabd42733537e2717419fe3c1be
#
_cell.length_a   1.000
_cell.length_b   1.000
_cell.length_c   1.000
_cell.angle_alpha   90.00
_cell.angle_beta   90.00
_cell.angle_gamma   90.00
#
_symmetry.space_group_name_H-M   'P 1'
#
loop_
_entity.id
_entity.type
_entity.pdbx_description
1 polymer ?
#
loop_
_entity_poly.entity_id
_entity_poly.type
_entity_poly.pdbx_seq_one_letter_code
_entity_poly.pdbx_strand_id
1 'polypeptide(L)'
;MDSIIVERTGMPISDIFAEYGEPEFRRLETEAIKEASDKSGVIIATGGGAVLNPLNIRALKRNSAVIFLDRPTECLLVTSDRPLSSSRTAIEKMFSERYEKYMGAADIRIDADATPESITDSILKELKIG
;
A
#
# COMPACT_ATOMS: atom_id res chain seq x y z
N MET A 1 3.85 5.23 -3.37
CA MET A 1 5.20 4.74 -3.04
C MET A 1 5.95 4.22 -4.24
N ASP A 2 5.32 3.42 -5.08
CA ASP A 2 6.02 2.86 -6.25
C ASP A 2 6.61 3.92 -7.17
N SER A 3 5.87 4.98 -7.48
CA SER A 3 6.35 6.05 -8.34
C SER A 3 7.56 6.78 -7.76
N ILE A 4 7.62 6.94 -6.44
CA ILE A 4 8.78 7.54 -5.78
C ILE A 4 10.01 6.64 -5.94
N ILE A 5 9.83 5.33 -5.78
CA ILE A 5 10.93 4.37 -5.94
C ILE A 5 11.44 4.36 -7.38
N VAL A 6 10.52 4.35 -8.36
CA VAL A 6 10.88 4.41 -9.78
C VAL A 6 11.64 5.70 -10.09
N GLU A 7 11.20 6.83 -9.57
CA GLU A 7 11.85 8.11 -9.78
C GLU A 7 13.27 8.14 -9.20
N ARG A 8 13.46 7.58 -8.01
CA ARG A 8 14.76 7.56 -7.33
C ARG A 8 15.75 6.61 -7.96
N THR A 9 15.29 5.45 -8.42
CA THR A 9 16.16 4.41 -8.98
C THR A 9 16.33 4.52 -10.48
N GLY A 10 15.39 5.19 -11.17
CA GLY A 10 15.37 5.23 -12.63
C GLY A 10 14.97 3.89 -13.24
N MET A 11 14.40 2.97 -12.47
CA MET A 11 14.07 1.61 -12.91
C MET A 11 12.59 1.30 -12.64
N PRO A 12 11.92 0.61 -13.59
CA PRO A 12 10.60 0.05 -13.31
C PRO A 12 10.65 -0.94 -12.15
N ILE A 13 9.54 -1.09 -11.42
CA ILE A 13 9.49 -2.00 -10.27
C ILE A 13 9.84 -3.44 -10.67
N SER A 14 9.34 -3.91 -11.82
CA SER A 14 9.66 -5.25 -12.31
C SER A 14 11.15 -5.47 -12.50
N ASP A 15 11.88 -4.45 -12.95
CA ASP A 15 13.33 -4.53 -13.14
C ASP A 15 14.06 -4.58 -11.80
N ILE A 16 13.58 -3.85 -10.81
CA ILE A 16 14.15 -3.90 -9.46
C ILE A 16 14.04 -5.31 -8.89
N PHE A 17 12.87 -5.94 -9.03
CA PHE A 17 12.68 -7.32 -8.59
C PHE A 17 13.60 -8.29 -9.35
N ALA A 18 13.72 -8.11 -10.66
CA ALA A 18 14.52 -9.00 -11.50
C ALA A 18 16.02 -8.90 -11.20
N GLU A 19 16.54 -7.68 -11.00
CA GLU A 19 17.98 -7.47 -10.80
C GLU A 19 18.43 -7.60 -9.35
N TYR A 20 17.61 -7.10 -8.40
CA TYR A 20 18.03 -6.98 -7.00
C TYR A 20 17.18 -7.82 -6.05
N GLY A 21 16.02 -8.31 -6.50
CA GLY A 21 15.13 -9.14 -5.71
C GLY A 21 14.20 -8.36 -4.78
N GLU A 22 13.26 -9.08 -4.18
CA GLU A 22 12.26 -8.48 -3.30
C GLU A 22 12.87 -7.79 -2.07
N PRO A 23 13.89 -8.34 -1.38
CA PRO A 23 14.45 -7.67 -0.21
C PRO A 23 14.94 -6.25 -0.48
N GLU A 24 15.55 -6.01 -1.64
CA GLU A 24 16.01 -4.67 -2.01
C GLU A 24 14.83 -3.74 -2.26
N PHE A 25 13.79 -4.21 -2.96
CA PHE A 25 12.58 -3.42 -3.15
C PHE A 25 11.97 -3.04 -1.80
N ARG A 26 11.88 -3.98 -0.86
CA ARG A 26 11.31 -3.72 0.47
C ARG A 26 12.14 -2.71 1.26
N ARG A 27 13.45 -2.74 1.09
CA ARG A 27 14.34 -1.75 1.71
C ARG A 27 14.06 -0.34 1.17
N LEU A 28 13.94 -0.22 -0.15
CA LEU A 28 13.62 1.05 -0.80
C LEU A 28 12.24 1.57 -0.40
N GLU A 29 11.28 0.67 -0.29
CA GLU A 29 9.93 0.99 0.16
C GLU A 29 9.94 1.55 1.58
N THR A 30 10.67 0.91 2.49
CA THR A 30 10.78 1.35 3.88
C THR A 30 11.44 2.73 3.98
N GLU A 31 12.49 2.99 3.20
CA GLU A 31 13.12 4.31 3.16
C GLU A 31 12.12 5.38 2.71
N ALA A 32 11.37 5.10 1.63
CA ALA A 32 10.40 6.05 1.11
C ALA A 32 9.28 6.33 2.12
N ILE A 33 8.81 5.30 2.82
CA ILE A 33 7.76 5.44 3.84
C ILE A 33 8.27 6.27 5.02
N LYS A 34 9.49 6.03 5.48
CA LYS A 34 10.06 6.82 6.58
C LYS A 34 10.14 8.30 6.24
N GLU A 35 10.60 8.62 5.05
CA GLU A 35 10.69 10.03 4.62
C GLU A 35 9.32 10.67 4.48
N ALA A 36 8.36 9.97 3.87
CA ALA A 36 7.01 10.47 3.71
C ALA A 36 6.32 10.68 5.06
N SER A 37 6.58 9.81 6.03
CA SER A 37 5.97 9.85 7.35
C SER A 37 6.39 11.07 8.17
N ASP A 38 7.50 11.68 7.82
CA ASP A 38 7.96 12.89 8.51
C ASP A 38 7.25 14.15 8.01
N LYS A 39 6.50 14.04 6.91
CA LYS A 39 5.76 15.18 6.33
C LYS A 39 4.38 15.29 6.94
N SER A 40 3.87 16.52 7.01
CA SER A 40 2.49 16.79 7.42
C SER A 40 1.66 17.26 6.23
N GLY A 41 0.36 17.01 6.28
CA GLY A 41 -0.56 17.46 5.23
C GLY A 41 -0.40 16.73 3.91
N VAL A 42 0.05 15.48 3.93
CA VAL A 42 0.26 14.68 2.73
C VAL A 42 -0.58 13.41 2.78
N ILE A 43 -0.88 12.87 1.61
CA ILE A 43 -1.52 11.56 1.47
C ILE A 43 -0.43 10.59 1.03
N ILE A 44 -0.29 9.49 1.77
CA ILE A 44 0.70 8.46 1.47
C ILE A 44 -0.04 7.24 0.94
N ALA A 45 0.14 6.96 -0.36
CA ALA A 45 -0.43 5.76 -0.98
C ALA A 45 0.63 4.67 -1.02
N THR A 46 0.42 3.60 -0.26
CA THR A 46 1.36 2.48 -0.19
C THR A 46 0.91 1.32 -1.06
N GLY A 47 1.86 0.47 -1.44
CA GLY A 47 1.53 -0.83 -1.99
C GLY A 47 1.06 -1.78 -0.89
N GLY A 48 0.41 -2.87 -1.28
CA GLY A 48 -0.14 -3.84 -0.33
C GLY A 48 0.91 -4.56 0.51
N GLY A 49 2.15 -4.61 0.05
CA GLY A 49 3.23 -5.27 0.78
C GLY A 49 3.85 -4.45 1.92
N ALA A 50 3.47 -3.17 2.06
CA ALA A 50 4.01 -2.33 3.12
C ALA A 50 3.72 -2.90 4.52
N VAL A 51 2.59 -3.59 4.69
CA VAL A 51 2.21 -4.18 6.00
C VAL A 51 3.11 -5.34 6.42
N LEU A 52 3.93 -5.87 5.52
CA LEU A 52 4.80 -7.00 5.84
C LEU A 52 5.93 -6.61 6.79
N ASN A 53 6.29 -5.34 6.84
CA ASN A 53 7.32 -4.85 7.74
C ASN A 53 6.68 -4.00 8.85
N PRO A 54 6.71 -4.46 10.11
CA PRO A 54 6.13 -3.69 11.23
C PRO A 54 6.72 -2.30 11.39
N LEU A 55 7.96 -2.07 10.95
CA LEU A 55 8.58 -0.75 11.02
C LEU A 55 7.87 0.26 10.12
N ASN A 56 7.34 -0.19 8.98
CA ASN A 56 6.56 0.67 8.09
C ASN A 56 5.28 1.16 8.79
N ILE A 57 4.58 0.24 9.44
CA ILE A 57 3.34 0.56 10.15
C ILE A 57 3.60 1.50 11.31
N ARG A 58 4.66 1.25 12.06
CA ARG A 58 5.05 2.12 13.17
C ARG A 58 5.35 3.54 12.70
N ALA A 59 6.10 3.67 11.59
CA ALA A 59 6.43 4.97 11.01
C ALA A 59 5.18 5.71 10.55
N LEU A 60 4.26 5.02 9.87
CA LEU A 60 3.02 5.62 9.39
C LEU A 60 2.12 6.08 10.53
N LYS A 61 1.94 5.25 11.54
CA LYS A 61 1.05 5.56 12.67
C LYS A 61 1.54 6.69 13.55
N ARG A 62 2.83 6.96 13.50
CA ARG A 62 3.42 8.03 14.34
C ARG A 62 2.85 9.40 14.01
N ASN A 63 2.51 9.67 12.76
CA ASN A 63 2.11 10.99 12.29
C ASN A 63 0.90 10.96 11.33
N SER A 64 0.23 9.83 11.17
CA SER A 64 -0.84 9.68 10.18
C SER A 64 -1.92 8.73 10.69
N ALA A 65 -3.12 8.86 10.13
CA ALA A 65 -4.15 7.82 10.23
C ALA A 65 -3.92 6.80 9.11
N VAL A 66 -3.94 5.53 9.45
CA VAL A 66 -3.77 4.44 8.48
C VAL A 66 -5.15 3.94 8.06
N ILE A 67 -5.42 4.01 6.78
CA ILE A 67 -6.71 3.61 6.22
C ILE A 67 -6.53 2.38 5.36
N PHE A 68 -7.29 1.34 5.66
CA PHE A 68 -7.34 0.14 4.84
C PHE A 68 -8.53 0.23 3.88
N LEU A 69 -8.22 0.26 2.58
CA LEU A 69 -9.23 0.22 1.52
C LEU A 69 -9.49 -1.25 1.18
N ASP A 70 -10.57 -1.80 1.72
CA ASP A 70 -10.90 -3.21 1.58
C ASP A 70 -11.78 -3.43 0.36
N ARG A 71 -11.26 -4.15 -0.64
CA ARG A 71 -11.97 -4.49 -1.86
C ARG A 71 -12.02 -6.01 -2.05
N PRO A 72 -13.10 -6.52 -2.69
CA PRO A 72 -13.14 -7.92 -3.09
C PRO A 72 -11.95 -8.26 -3.99
N THR A 73 -11.39 -9.46 -3.87
CA THR A 73 -10.23 -9.88 -4.66
C THR A 73 -10.48 -9.84 -6.17
N GLU A 74 -11.71 -10.09 -6.60
CA GLU A 74 -12.08 -10.03 -8.02
C GLU A 74 -12.01 -8.61 -8.59
N CYS A 75 -11.98 -7.58 -7.75
CA CYS A 75 -11.84 -6.18 -8.17
C CYS A 75 -10.39 -5.74 -8.30
N LEU A 76 -9.43 -6.57 -7.86
CA LEU A 76 -8.01 -6.24 -7.94
C LEU A 76 -7.49 -6.47 -9.34
N LEU A 77 -6.67 -5.52 -9.83
CA LEU A 77 -6.11 -5.58 -11.18
C LEU A 77 -4.78 -6.33 -11.19
N VAL A 78 -4.57 -7.15 -12.22
CA VAL A 78 -3.29 -7.78 -12.50
C VAL A 78 -2.48 -6.84 -13.37
N THR A 79 -1.27 -6.47 -12.95
CA THR A 79 -0.37 -5.61 -13.72
C THR A 79 0.99 -6.26 -13.90
N SER A 80 1.67 -5.95 -15.01
CA SER A 80 3.01 -6.46 -15.29
C SER A 80 4.08 -5.87 -14.38
N ASP A 81 3.80 -4.73 -13.75
CA ASP A 81 4.72 -4.06 -12.82
C ASP A 81 4.67 -4.66 -11.42
N ARG A 82 3.82 -5.65 -11.19
CA ARG A 82 3.64 -6.29 -9.90
C ARG A 82 3.86 -7.79 -10.02
N PRO A 83 5.12 -8.27 -10.07
CA PRO A 83 5.40 -9.70 -10.30
C PRO A 83 4.75 -10.64 -9.28
N LEU A 84 4.59 -10.20 -8.03
CA LEU A 84 3.98 -11.01 -6.98
C LEU A 84 2.46 -11.13 -7.10
N SER A 85 1.84 -10.33 -7.95
CA SER A 85 0.41 -10.38 -8.22
C SER A 85 0.13 -10.51 -9.71
N SER A 86 0.92 -11.34 -10.40
CA SER A 86 0.84 -11.51 -11.85
C SER A 86 -0.32 -12.40 -12.31
N SER A 87 -1.02 -13.07 -11.39
CA SER A 87 -2.17 -13.90 -11.71
C SER A 87 -3.26 -13.69 -10.66
N ARG A 88 -4.50 -14.02 -11.04
CA ARG A 88 -5.64 -13.92 -10.12
C ARG A 88 -5.44 -14.82 -8.90
N THR A 89 -4.98 -16.05 -9.11
CA THR A 89 -4.74 -16.99 -8.02
C THR A 89 -3.70 -16.44 -7.05
N ALA A 90 -2.62 -15.86 -7.58
CA ALA A 90 -1.58 -15.25 -6.75
C ALA A 90 -2.12 -14.06 -5.95
N ILE A 91 -2.96 -13.22 -6.56
CA ILE A 91 -3.59 -12.08 -5.88
C ILE A 91 -4.47 -12.57 -4.73
N GLU A 92 -5.32 -13.56 -4.96
CA GLU A 92 -6.22 -14.11 -3.95
C GLU A 92 -5.44 -14.69 -2.77
N LYS A 93 -4.38 -15.44 -3.05
CA LYS A 93 -3.53 -16.02 -2.01
C LYS A 93 -2.84 -14.94 -1.20
N MET A 94 -2.24 -13.96 -1.85
CA MET A 94 -1.58 -12.84 -1.18
C MET A 94 -2.54 -12.07 -0.30
N PHE A 95 -3.73 -11.77 -0.82
CA PHE A 95 -4.74 -11.02 -0.07
C PHE A 95 -5.17 -11.78 1.18
N SER A 96 -5.45 -13.09 1.05
CA SER A 96 -5.85 -13.92 2.19
C SER A 96 -4.77 -13.97 3.27
N GLU A 97 -3.50 -14.11 2.88
CA GLU A 97 -2.38 -14.16 3.81
C GLU A 97 -2.13 -12.83 4.51
N ARG A 98 -2.48 -11.72 3.86
CA ARG A 98 -2.19 -10.38 4.38
C ARG A 98 -3.37 -9.71 5.08
N TYR A 99 -4.59 -10.25 4.91
CA TYR A 99 -5.81 -9.59 5.38
C TYR A 99 -5.76 -9.24 6.87
N GLU A 100 -5.33 -10.16 7.70
CA GLU A 100 -5.20 -9.91 9.13
C GLU A 100 -4.19 -8.80 9.44
N LYS A 101 -3.12 -8.72 8.64
CA LYS A 101 -2.11 -7.68 8.78
C LYS A 101 -2.68 -6.32 8.40
N TYR A 102 -3.50 -6.26 7.34
CA TYR A 102 -4.18 -5.02 6.95
C TYR A 102 -5.11 -4.56 8.05
N MET A 103 -5.94 -5.47 8.58
CA MET A 103 -6.88 -5.13 9.64
C MET A 103 -6.16 -4.70 10.91
N GLY A 104 -5.07 -5.36 11.26
CA GLY A 104 -4.28 -5.01 12.43
C GLY A 104 -3.54 -3.68 12.32
N ALA A 105 -3.15 -3.29 11.10
CA ALA A 105 -2.46 -2.04 10.85
C ALA A 105 -3.41 -0.84 10.73
N ALA A 106 -4.65 -1.07 10.33
CA ALA A 106 -5.60 -0.01 10.02
C ALA A 106 -6.12 0.70 11.28
N ASP A 107 -6.15 2.01 11.22
CA ASP A 107 -6.92 2.81 12.19
C ASP A 107 -8.39 2.85 11.76
N ILE A 108 -8.62 2.83 10.45
CA ILE A 108 -9.95 2.90 9.85
C ILE A 108 -10.01 1.92 8.69
N ARG A 109 -11.08 1.13 8.62
CA ARG A 109 -11.36 0.28 7.48
C ARG A 109 -12.47 0.91 6.64
N ILE A 110 -12.25 1.04 5.33
CA ILE A 110 -13.23 1.54 4.38
C ILE A 110 -13.54 0.43 3.38
N ASP A 111 -14.84 0.16 3.16
CA ASP A 111 -15.28 -0.73 2.10
C ASP A 111 -15.09 0.01 0.77
N ALA A 112 -14.15 -0.46 -0.02
CA ALA A 112 -13.73 0.21 -1.25
C ALA A 112 -14.35 -0.41 -2.51
N ASP A 113 -15.41 -1.18 -2.37
CA ASP A 113 -16.20 -1.69 -3.51
C ASP A 113 -17.21 -0.63 -3.95
N ALA A 114 -16.69 0.51 -4.41
CA ALA A 114 -17.48 1.68 -4.76
C ALA A 114 -16.68 2.59 -5.68
N THR A 115 -17.28 3.71 -6.09
CA THR A 115 -16.57 4.70 -6.91
C THR A 115 -15.52 5.45 -6.09
N PRO A 116 -14.46 5.99 -6.72
CA PRO A 116 -13.48 6.79 -6.01
C PRO A 116 -14.08 7.97 -5.23
N GLU A 117 -15.09 8.61 -5.79
CA GLU A 117 -15.79 9.74 -5.14
C GLU A 117 -16.50 9.27 -3.87
N SER A 118 -17.20 8.14 -3.93
CA SER A 118 -17.89 7.56 -2.79
C SER A 118 -16.92 7.12 -1.70
N ILE A 119 -15.81 6.52 -2.10
CA ILE A 119 -14.76 6.10 -1.17
C ILE A 119 -14.16 7.33 -0.47
N THR A 120 -13.88 8.38 -1.21
CA THR A 120 -13.35 9.63 -0.67
C THR A 120 -14.31 10.23 0.37
N ASP A 121 -15.61 10.27 0.06
CA ASP A 121 -16.62 10.77 0.99
C ASP A 121 -16.64 9.96 2.28
N SER A 122 -16.53 8.63 2.17
CA SER A 122 -16.49 7.74 3.32
C SER A 122 -15.25 8.02 4.20
N ILE A 123 -14.10 8.23 3.59
CA ILE A 123 -12.86 8.55 4.30
C ILE A 123 -13.02 9.88 5.05
N LEU A 124 -13.55 10.89 4.39
CA LEU A 124 -13.74 12.21 5.01
C LEU A 124 -14.68 12.14 6.21
N LYS A 125 -15.75 11.35 6.11
CA LYS A 125 -16.68 11.13 7.22
C LYS A 125 -16.01 10.47 8.40
N GLU A 126 -15.24 9.42 8.16
CA GLU A 126 -14.56 8.67 9.21
C GLU A 126 -13.48 9.50 9.90
N LEU A 127 -12.80 10.36 9.16
CA LEU A 127 -11.81 11.29 9.71
C LEU A 127 -12.45 12.54 10.31
N LYS A 128 -13.75 12.70 10.15
CA LYS A 128 -14.51 13.89 10.61
C LYS A 128 -13.95 15.19 10.02
N ILE A 129 -13.54 15.14 8.77
CA ILE A 129 -13.09 16.28 8.00
C ILE A 129 -14.25 16.69 7.12
N GLY A 130 -14.67 17.88 7.26
CA GLY A 130 -15.85 18.36 6.57
C GLY A 130 -15.86 19.21 5.52
#